data_c5a3c02e14f6a578637764281e3ea7a9
#
_entry.id   c5a3c02e14f6a578637764281e3ea7a9
#
_cell.length_a   1.000
_cell.length_b   1.000
_cell.length_c   1.000
_cell.angle_alpha   90.00
_cell.angle_beta   90.00
_cell.angle_gamma   90.00
#
_symmetry.space_group_name_H-M   'P 1'
#
loop_
_entity.id
_entity.type
_entity.pdbx_description
1 polymer ?
#
loop_
_entity_poly.entity_id
_entity_poly.type
_entity_poly.pdbx_seq_one_letter_code
_entity_poly.pdbx_strand_id
1 'polypeptide(L)'
;MARIIGVEVPPNKRIDIALRYIYGIGPKNAVDILAQAKIDPSVRAKDLTEAQLSQIVRAIQDGKYVIEGDLRRELGMNLKRLQGIKCYRGIRHMRSLPVRGQRTQTNARTRKGPRKTVGVQRNPNAKTGIH
;
A
#
# COMPACT_ATOMS: atom_id res chain seq x y z
N MET A 1 20.70 -6.23 -7.56
CA MET A 1 19.43 -5.52 -7.41
C MET A 1 19.53 -4.62 -6.18
N ALA A 2 19.15 -3.35 -6.29
CA ALA A 2 19.20 -2.45 -5.14
C ALA A 2 18.13 -2.86 -4.13
N ARG A 3 18.53 -3.02 -2.86
CA ARG A 3 17.64 -3.42 -1.76
C ARG A 3 17.65 -2.31 -0.71
N ILE A 4 16.48 -1.74 -0.41
CA ILE A 4 16.33 -0.65 0.55
C ILE A 4 15.39 -1.14 1.66
N ILE A 5 15.90 -1.20 2.90
CA ILE A 5 15.15 -1.71 4.08
C ILE A 5 14.48 -3.07 3.80
N GLY A 6 15.22 -3.99 3.16
CA GLY A 6 14.71 -5.32 2.86
C GLY A 6 13.77 -5.43 1.65
N VAL A 7 13.37 -4.31 1.03
CA VAL A 7 12.50 -4.28 -0.13
C VAL A 7 13.32 -4.14 -1.42
N GLU A 8 13.04 -4.96 -2.41
CA GLU A 8 13.65 -4.85 -3.72
C GLU A 8 12.99 -3.72 -4.52
N VAL A 9 13.84 -2.80 -5.00
CA VAL A 9 13.37 -1.68 -5.83
C VAL A 9 13.70 -1.92 -7.30
N PRO A 10 12.84 -1.51 -8.25
CA PRO A 10 13.08 -1.72 -9.67
C PRO A 10 14.34 -0.96 -10.14
N PRO A 11 15.34 -1.67 -10.72
CA PRO A 11 16.64 -1.07 -11.05
C PRO A 11 16.56 -0.03 -12.17
N ASN A 12 15.64 -0.19 -13.10
CA ASN A 12 15.55 0.65 -14.30
C ASN A 12 14.75 1.94 -14.11
N LYS A 13 14.14 2.13 -12.94
CA LYS A 13 13.34 3.34 -12.64
C LYS A 13 14.19 4.41 -11.97
N ARG A 14 13.76 5.66 -12.11
CA ARG A 14 14.32 6.80 -11.35
C ARG A 14 14.12 6.53 -9.87
N ILE A 15 15.05 7.00 -9.05
CA ILE A 15 15.02 6.68 -7.60
C ILE A 15 13.78 7.25 -6.89
N ASP A 16 13.28 8.41 -7.31
CA ASP A 16 12.05 9.00 -6.78
C ASP A 16 10.81 8.10 -7.00
N ILE A 17 10.78 7.39 -8.12
CA ILE A 17 9.72 6.43 -8.45
C ILE A 17 10.00 5.07 -7.78
N ALA A 18 11.26 4.65 -7.74
CA ALA A 18 11.67 3.39 -7.14
C ALA A 18 11.37 3.33 -5.63
N LEU A 19 11.54 4.44 -4.90
CA LEU A 19 11.20 4.53 -3.48
C LEU A 19 9.71 4.34 -3.19
N ARG A 20 8.83 4.67 -4.12
CA ARG A 20 7.37 4.47 -3.95
C ARG A 20 6.94 3.01 -3.94
N TYR A 21 7.81 2.08 -4.30
CA TYR A 21 7.54 0.65 -4.17
C TYR A 21 7.62 0.17 -2.72
N ILE A 22 8.20 0.98 -1.83
CA ILE A 22 8.21 0.73 -0.39
C ILE A 22 6.87 1.20 0.19
N TYR A 23 6.14 0.29 0.79
CA TYR A 23 4.84 0.59 1.38
C TYR A 23 4.96 1.62 2.51
N GLY A 24 4.28 2.75 2.37
CA GLY A 24 4.34 3.90 3.27
C GLY A 24 5.12 5.10 2.71
N ILE A 25 5.86 4.93 1.61
CA ILE A 25 6.54 6.04 0.94
C ILE A 25 5.71 6.49 -0.27
N GLY A 26 5.14 7.68 -0.17
CA GLY A 26 4.43 8.36 -1.25
C GLY A 26 5.33 9.29 -2.05
N PRO A 27 4.79 9.96 -3.08
CA PRO A 27 5.59 10.86 -3.95
C PRO A 27 6.25 11.99 -3.17
N LYS A 28 5.56 12.61 -2.21
CA LYS A 28 6.12 13.68 -1.38
C LYS A 28 7.26 13.17 -0.50
N ASN A 29 7.01 12.10 0.26
CA ASN A 29 8.00 11.53 1.16
C ASN A 29 9.26 11.06 0.40
N ALA A 30 9.10 10.52 -0.83
CA ALA A 30 10.23 10.14 -1.67
C ALA A 30 11.13 11.34 -2.02
N VAL A 31 10.55 12.49 -2.37
CA VAL A 31 11.31 13.71 -2.65
C VAL A 31 11.98 14.25 -1.39
N ASP A 32 11.27 14.28 -0.26
CA ASP A 32 11.80 14.76 1.02
C ASP A 32 12.99 13.90 1.50
N ILE A 33 12.90 12.58 1.38
CA ILE A 33 13.97 11.63 1.71
C ILE A 33 15.20 11.86 0.83
N LEU A 34 15.01 12.04 -0.48
CA LEU A 34 16.11 12.28 -1.42
C LEU A 34 16.78 13.63 -1.18
N ALA A 35 16.00 14.66 -0.84
CA ALA A 35 16.53 15.98 -0.47
C ALA A 35 17.39 15.91 0.79
N GLN A 36 16.96 15.16 1.82
CA GLN A 36 17.76 14.92 3.04
C GLN A 36 19.03 14.12 2.75
N ALA A 37 18.94 13.12 1.88
CA ALA A 37 20.09 12.31 1.46
C ALA A 37 21.01 13.04 0.46
N LYS A 38 20.65 14.25 -0.02
CA LYS A 38 21.37 15.03 -1.04
C LYS A 38 21.62 14.24 -2.32
N ILE A 39 20.65 13.49 -2.79
CA ILE A 39 20.70 12.65 -3.99
C ILE A 39 19.76 13.24 -5.04
N ASP A 40 20.23 13.34 -6.29
CA ASP A 40 19.40 13.76 -7.41
C ASP A 40 18.27 12.73 -7.68
N PRO A 41 16.99 13.15 -7.66
CA PRO A 41 15.85 12.26 -7.94
C PRO A 41 15.86 11.67 -9.35
N SER A 42 16.61 12.24 -10.29
CA SER A 42 16.70 11.77 -11.68
C SER A 42 17.55 10.53 -11.86
N VAL A 43 18.43 10.21 -10.91
CA VAL A 43 19.32 9.05 -10.96
C VAL A 43 18.52 7.75 -10.96
N ARG A 44 18.95 6.76 -11.73
CA ARG A 44 18.30 5.43 -11.74
C ARG A 44 18.76 4.60 -10.55
N ALA A 45 17.87 3.75 -10.05
CA ALA A 45 18.15 2.92 -8.87
C ALA A 45 19.35 1.98 -9.04
N LYS A 46 19.67 1.56 -10.28
CA LYS A 46 20.85 0.73 -10.60
C LYS A 46 22.17 1.48 -10.52
N ASP A 47 22.15 2.82 -10.72
CA ASP A 47 23.36 3.66 -10.81
C ASP A 47 23.76 4.22 -9.43
N LEU A 48 22.99 3.88 -8.37
CA LEU A 48 23.28 4.29 -7.00
C LEU A 48 24.45 3.51 -6.41
N THR A 49 25.34 4.24 -5.74
CA THR A 49 26.42 3.64 -4.95
C THR A 49 25.90 3.10 -3.62
N GLU A 50 26.62 2.16 -3.02
CA GLU A 50 26.25 1.60 -1.71
C GLU A 50 26.23 2.66 -0.59
N ALA A 51 27.13 3.65 -0.68
CA ALA A 51 27.14 4.80 0.22
C ALA A 51 25.84 5.62 0.12
N GLN A 52 25.35 5.87 -1.10
CA GLN A 52 24.09 6.58 -1.32
C GLN A 52 22.87 5.78 -0.82
N LEU A 53 22.87 4.46 -1.02
CA LEU A 53 21.83 3.60 -0.46
C LEU A 53 21.80 3.68 1.07
N SER A 54 22.96 3.67 1.72
CA SER A 54 23.07 3.84 3.18
C SER A 54 22.57 5.22 3.65
N GLN A 55 22.82 6.29 2.88
CA GLN A 55 22.29 7.62 3.17
C GLN A 55 20.76 7.67 3.07
N ILE A 56 20.16 7.02 2.06
CA ILE A 56 18.69 6.90 1.93
C ILE A 56 18.12 6.17 3.15
N VAL A 57 18.71 5.05 3.56
CA VAL A 57 18.26 4.29 4.74
C VAL A 57 18.30 5.15 6.00
N ARG A 58 19.39 5.90 6.21
CA ARG A 58 19.51 6.84 7.34
C ARG A 58 18.44 7.94 7.28
N ALA A 59 18.23 8.56 6.12
CA ALA A 59 17.21 9.59 5.95
C ALA A 59 15.79 9.07 6.26
N ILE A 60 15.49 7.81 5.92
CA ILE A 60 14.21 7.18 6.26
C ILE A 60 14.10 6.98 7.78
N GLN A 61 15.15 6.53 8.45
CA GLN A 61 15.16 6.30 9.89
C GLN A 61 15.08 7.61 10.69
N ASP A 62 15.85 8.62 10.30
CA ASP A 62 15.87 9.94 10.94
C ASP A 62 14.53 10.68 10.77
N GLY A 63 13.90 10.53 9.61
CA GLY A 63 12.58 11.07 9.31
C GLY A 63 11.43 10.36 10.03
N LYS A 64 11.71 9.29 10.80
CA LYS A 64 10.71 8.49 11.54
C LYS A 64 9.53 8.03 10.68
N TYR A 65 9.79 7.74 9.41
CA TYR A 65 8.75 7.22 8.52
C TYR A 65 8.33 5.81 8.96
N VAL A 66 7.05 5.65 9.24
CA VAL A 66 6.46 4.33 9.49
C VAL A 66 6.23 3.64 8.15
N ILE A 67 6.93 2.55 7.90
CA ILE A 67 6.93 1.87 6.60
C ILE A 67 6.72 0.36 6.76
N GLU A 68 6.36 -0.28 5.66
CA GLU A 68 6.25 -1.74 5.50
C GLU A 68 5.54 -2.43 6.67
N GLY A 69 6.24 -3.27 7.42
CA GLY A 69 5.68 -4.10 8.48
C GLY A 69 5.09 -3.29 9.64
N ASP A 70 5.74 -2.19 10.02
CA ASP A 70 5.29 -1.35 11.14
C ASP A 70 4.01 -0.61 10.78
N LEU A 71 3.92 -0.08 9.55
CA LEU A 71 2.69 0.55 9.06
C LEU A 71 1.53 -0.45 8.97
N ARG A 72 1.80 -1.65 8.48
CA ARG A 72 0.77 -2.71 8.40
C ARG A 72 0.28 -3.10 9.80
N ARG A 73 1.20 -3.18 10.76
CA ARG A 73 0.89 -3.48 12.17
C ARG A 73 0.04 -2.38 12.79
N GLU A 74 0.41 -1.12 12.58
CA GLU A 74 -0.35 0.03 13.06
C GLU A 74 -1.77 0.06 12.49
N LEU A 75 -1.91 -0.07 11.17
CA LEU A 75 -3.22 -0.12 10.52
C LEU A 75 -4.05 -1.32 11.01
N GLY A 76 -3.42 -2.48 11.20
CA GLY A 76 -4.07 -3.65 11.77
C GLY A 76 -4.56 -3.44 13.20
N MET A 77 -3.76 -2.80 14.05
CA MET A 77 -4.16 -2.44 15.42
C MET A 77 -5.31 -1.44 15.43
N ASN A 78 -5.26 -0.41 14.58
CA ASN A 78 -6.32 0.58 14.47
C ASN A 78 -7.64 -0.06 14.04
N LEU A 79 -7.61 -0.99 13.07
CA LEU A 79 -8.79 -1.73 12.63
C LEU A 79 -9.33 -2.64 13.74
N LYS A 80 -8.47 -3.40 14.42
CA LYS A 80 -8.85 -4.26 15.55
C LYS A 80 -9.48 -3.43 16.68
N ARG A 81 -8.95 -2.25 16.97
CA ARG A 81 -9.52 -1.34 17.97
C ARG A 81 -10.95 -0.94 17.60
N LEU A 82 -11.19 -0.50 16.35
CA LEU A 82 -12.53 -0.14 15.90
C LEU A 82 -13.53 -1.30 16.00
N GLN A 83 -13.07 -2.50 15.69
CA GLN A 83 -13.87 -3.72 15.79
C GLN A 83 -14.15 -4.10 17.24
N GLY A 84 -13.17 -3.97 18.13
CA GLY A 84 -13.32 -4.26 19.57
C GLY A 84 -14.30 -3.32 20.27
N ILE A 85 -14.28 -2.03 19.92
CA ILE A 85 -15.23 -1.03 20.43
C ILE A 85 -16.66 -1.28 19.87
N LYS A 86 -16.80 -2.10 18.83
CA LYS A 86 -18.07 -2.37 18.14
C LYS A 86 -18.79 -1.09 17.64
N CYS A 87 -18.02 -0.05 17.31
CA CYS A 87 -18.57 1.15 16.72
C CYS A 87 -19.14 0.87 15.31
N TYR A 88 -19.99 1.78 14.79
CA TYR A 88 -20.57 1.62 13.44
C TYR A 88 -19.51 1.30 12.37
N ARG A 89 -18.40 2.04 12.34
CA ARG A 89 -17.29 1.81 11.40
C ARG A 89 -16.68 0.42 11.56
N GLY A 90 -16.48 -0.04 12.79
CA GLY A 90 -15.93 -1.36 13.09
C GLY A 90 -16.87 -2.48 12.61
N ILE A 91 -18.17 -2.36 12.86
CA ILE A 91 -19.19 -3.31 12.39
C ILE A 91 -19.23 -3.37 10.87
N ARG A 92 -19.14 -2.20 10.20
CA ARG A 92 -19.11 -2.15 8.72
C ARG A 92 -17.85 -2.84 8.17
N HIS A 93 -16.70 -2.66 8.81
CA HIS A 93 -15.47 -3.39 8.44
C HIS A 93 -15.61 -4.91 8.61
N MET A 94 -16.17 -5.38 9.72
CA MET A 94 -16.41 -6.82 9.95
C MET A 94 -17.34 -7.44 8.91
N ARG A 95 -18.37 -6.68 8.49
CA ARG A 95 -19.35 -7.15 7.50
C ARG A 95 -18.92 -6.94 6.04
N SER A 96 -17.68 -6.47 5.80
CA SER A 96 -17.19 -6.13 4.45
C SER A 96 -18.12 -5.18 3.69
N LEU A 97 -18.72 -4.21 4.38
CA LEU A 97 -19.62 -3.21 3.83
C LEU A 97 -18.94 -1.84 3.74
N PRO A 98 -19.44 -0.92 2.88
CA PRO A 98 -18.98 0.45 2.84
C PRO A 98 -19.08 1.14 4.20
N VAL A 99 -18.04 1.89 4.57
CA VAL A 99 -17.89 2.49 5.91
C VAL A 99 -18.30 3.95 5.95
N ARG A 100 -18.32 4.61 4.77
CA ARG A 100 -18.53 6.06 4.63
C ARG A 100 -19.95 6.43 4.20
N GLY A 101 -20.97 5.62 4.53
CA GLY A 101 -22.36 5.92 4.24
C GLY A 101 -22.80 5.74 2.78
N GLN A 102 -21.98 5.08 1.93
CA GLN A 102 -22.35 4.83 0.54
C GLN A 102 -23.59 3.90 0.47
N ARG A 103 -24.38 4.12 -0.55
CA ARG A 103 -25.56 3.28 -0.83
C ARG A 103 -25.16 1.84 -1.13
N THR A 104 -25.87 0.88 -0.56
CA THR A 104 -25.53 -0.55 -0.66
C THR A 104 -26.54 -1.37 -1.47
N GLN A 105 -27.70 -0.82 -1.80
CA GLN A 105 -28.75 -1.54 -2.50
C GLN A 105 -28.32 -1.98 -3.91
N THR A 106 -27.72 -1.08 -4.69
CA THR A 106 -27.37 -1.32 -6.09
C THR A 106 -25.88 -1.57 -6.31
N ASN A 107 -25.03 -0.81 -5.65
CA ASN A 107 -23.58 -0.74 -5.90
C ASN A 107 -22.76 -1.26 -4.71
N ALA A 108 -21.59 -0.67 -4.48
CA ALA A 108 -20.62 -1.07 -3.46
C ALA A 108 -19.95 -2.42 -3.74
N ARG A 109 -19.74 -2.75 -5.02
CA ARG A 109 -19.15 -4.03 -5.44
C ARG A 109 -17.70 -4.22 -4.98
N THR A 110 -16.93 -3.16 -4.91
CA THR A 110 -15.53 -3.20 -4.38
C THR A 110 -15.46 -3.85 -2.99
N ARG A 111 -16.47 -3.58 -2.14
CA ARG A 111 -16.50 -4.13 -0.77
C ARG A 111 -17.28 -5.45 -0.70
N LYS A 112 -18.38 -5.59 -1.45
CA LYS A 112 -19.24 -6.77 -1.44
C LYS A 112 -18.70 -7.92 -2.30
N GLY A 113 -17.80 -7.62 -3.24
CA GLY A 113 -17.33 -8.58 -4.24
C GLY A 113 -18.28 -8.75 -5.43
N PRO A 114 -17.97 -9.66 -6.35
CA PRO A 114 -18.78 -9.95 -7.54
C PRO A 114 -20.23 -10.32 -7.17
N ARG A 115 -21.14 -10.13 -8.10
CA ARG A 115 -22.54 -10.58 -7.93
C ARG A 115 -22.58 -12.11 -7.84
N LYS A 116 -23.20 -12.63 -6.80
CA LYS A 116 -23.51 -14.05 -6.70
C LYS A 116 -24.87 -14.29 -7.33
N THR A 117 -24.91 -15.04 -8.42
CA THR A 117 -26.17 -15.50 -9.02
C THR A 117 -26.59 -16.80 -8.36
N VAL A 118 -27.90 -16.91 -8.07
CA VAL A 118 -28.49 -18.17 -7.62
C VAL A 118 -28.94 -18.91 -8.89
N GLY A 119 -28.34 -20.07 -9.17
CA GLY A 119 -28.66 -20.89 -10.34
C GLY A 119 -27.51 -21.81 -10.73
N VAL A 120 -27.77 -22.77 -11.60
CA VAL A 120 -26.76 -23.70 -12.12
C VAL A 120 -25.76 -22.94 -12.98
N GLN A 121 -24.50 -22.90 -12.58
CA GLN A 121 -23.43 -22.44 -13.45
C GLN A 121 -23.25 -23.44 -14.58
N ARG A 122 -23.55 -23.02 -15.79
CA ARG A 122 -23.42 -23.84 -17.00
C ARG A 122 -21.96 -24.28 -17.27
N ASN A 123 -21.01 -23.53 -16.71
CA ASN A 123 -19.60 -23.84 -16.81
C ASN A 123 -18.87 -23.43 -15.51
N PRO A 124 -18.50 -24.36 -14.60
CA PRO A 124 -17.87 -24.03 -13.32
C PRO A 124 -16.49 -23.35 -13.47
N ASN A 125 -15.87 -23.49 -14.65
CA ASN A 125 -14.56 -22.88 -14.96
C ASN A 125 -14.69 -21.56 -15.75
N ALA A 126 -15.88 -21.11 -16.10
CA ALA A 126 -16.06 -19.82 -16.73
C ALA A 126 -15.70 -18.71 -15.74
N LYS A 127 -14.63 -17.98 -16.02
CA LYS A 127 -14.34 -16.73 -15.30
C LYS A 127 -15.55 -15.83 -15.45
N THR A 128 -16.24 -15.56 -14.34
CA THR A 128 -17.35 -14.58 -14.30
C THR A 128 -16.79 -13.24 -14.79
N GLY A 129 -17.18 -12.84 -16.00
CA GLY A 129 -16.73 -11.57 -16.57
C GLY A 129 -17.11 -10.43 -15.63
N ILE A 130 -16.12 -9.60 -15.34
CA ILE A 130 -16.31 -8.33 -14.65
C ILE A 130 -16.88 -7.38 -15.71
N HIS A 131 -18.13 -7.05 -15.60
CA HIS A 131 -18.76 -5.93 -16.32
C HIS A 131 -18.95 -4.76 -15.37
#